data_b750290686db8a504f0e52c3b76d2d55
#
_entry.id   b750290686db8a504f0e52c3b76d2d55
#
_cell.length_a   1.000
_cell.length_b   1.000
_cell.length_c   1.000
_cell.angle_alpha   90.00
_cell.angle_beta   90.00
_cell.angle_gamma   90.00
#
_symmetry.space_group_name_H-M   'P 1'
#
loop_
_entity.id
_entity.type
_entity.pdbx_description
1 polymer ?
#
loop_
_entity_poly.entity_id
_entity_poly.type
_entity_poly.pdbx_seq_one_letter_code
_entity_poly.pdbx_strand_id
1 'polypeptide(L)' 'MVKSPMVGTFYTAASPESPAFAKVGTKVGADSIVCIIEAMKVMNEIQSEISGTITEILVENGAAVEYGQPLFKVKTA' A
#
# COMPACT_ATOMS: atom_id res chain seq x y z
N MET A 1 -4.78 2.05 10.21
CA MET A 1 -3.69 2.27 9.22
C MET A 1 -3.31 1.00 8.53
N VAL A 2 -2.96 1.08 7.27
CA VAL A 2 -2.35 -0.04 6.58
C VAL A 2 -0.86 -0.02 6.85
N LYS A 3 -0.32 -1.14 7.34
CA LYS A 3 1.10 -1.27 7.71
C LYS A 3 1.77 -2.30 6.83
N SER A 4 3.08 -2.17 6.67
CA SER A 4 3.84 -3.14 5.88
C SER A 4 3.96 -4.46 6.63
N PRO A 5 3.58 -5.60 5.99
CA PRO A 5 3.73 -6.91 6.63
C PRO A 5 5.13 -7.50 6.48
N MET A 6 6.03 -6.76 5.82
CA MET A 6 7.38 -7.27 5.55
C MET A 6 8.35 -6.13 5.27
N VAL A 7 9.63 -6.43 5.25
CA VAL A 7 10.68 -5.52 4.82
C VAL A 7 10.81 -5.61 3.30
N GLY A 8 10.87 -4.47 2.62
CA GLY A 8 11.03 -4.46 1.16
C GLY A 8 10.96 -3.07 0.58
N THR A 9 10.67 -3.00 -0.70
CA THR A 9 10.52 -1.74 -1.44
C THR A 9 9.06 -1.52 -1.78
N PHE A 10 8.55 -0.34 -1.45
CA PHE A 10 7.15 0.04 -1.66
C PHE A 10 6.94 0.53 -3.09
N TYR A 11 5.90 0.03 -3.75
CA TYR A 11 5.45 0.50 -5.05
C TYR A 11 3.96 0.76 -5.03
N THR A 12 3.53 1.88 -5.61
CA THR A 12 2.11 2.25 -5.66
C THR A 12 1.36 1.53 -6.77
N ALA A 13 2.07 0.95 -7.73
CA ALA A 13 1.47 0.28 -8.88
C ALA A 13 2.29 -0.94 -9.27
N ALA A 14 1.69 -1.83 -10.08
CA ALA A 14 2.34 -3.06 -10.53
C ALA A 14 3.53 -2.77 -11.46
N SER A 15 3.50 -1.66 -12.18
CA SER A 15 4.60 -1.22 -13.05
C SER A 15 4.57 0.30 -13.15
N PRO A 16 5.69 0.93 -13.62
CA PRO A 16 5.72 2.38 -13.79
C PRO A 16 4.65 2.93 -14.74
N GLU A 17 4.18 2.09 -15.66
CA GLU A 17 3.18 2.49 -16.65
C GLU A 17 1.74 2.22 -16.21
N SER A 18 1.55 1.49 -15.13
CA SER A 18 0.23 1.15 -14.62
C SER A 18 -0.27 2.24 -13.67
N PRO A 19 -1.59 2.45 -13.59
CA PRO A 19 -2.14 3.36 -12.59
C PRO A 19 -1.93 2.81 -11.18
N ALA A 20 -1.83 3.71 -10.20
CA ALA A 20 -1.69 3.32 -8.81
C ALA A 20 -2.91 2.52 -8.36
N PHE A 21 -2.68 1.51 -7.51
CA PHE A 21 -3.78 0.72 -6.95
C PHE A 21 -4.69 1.56 -6.07
N ALA A 22 -4.12 2.51 -5.34
CA ALA A 22 -4.87 3.36 -4.43
C ALA A 22 -4.26 4.75 -4.37
N LYS A 23 -5.12 5.75 -4.17
CA LYS A 23 -4.74 7.15 -4.07
C LYS A 23 -5.45 7.77 -2.89
N VAL A 24 -5.05 8.98 -2.50
CA VAL A 24 -5.80 9.75 -1.51
C VAL A 24 -7.23 9.96 -2.04
N GLY A 25 -8.21 9.62 -1.22
CA GLY A 25 -9.62 9.68 -1.59
C GLY A 25 -10.19 8.37 -2.12
N THR A 26 -9.36 7.36 -2.39
CA THR A 26 -9.84 6.06 -2.86
C THR A 26 -10.53 5.31 -1.73
N LYS A 27 -11.71 4.75 -2.02
CA LYS A 27 -12.40 3.87 -1.08
C LYS A 27 -11.85 2.46 -1.25
N VAL A 28 -11.53 1.81 -0.15
CA VAL A 28 -10.99 0.46 -0.15
C VAL A 28 -11.81 -0.45 0.76
N GLY A 29 -11.87 -1.72 0.39
CA GLY A 29 -12.40 -2.77 1.25
C GLY A 29 -11.24 -3.56 1.85
N ALA A 30 -11.54 -4.47 2.77
CA ALA A 30 -10.52 -5.28 3.41
C ALA A 30 -9.68 -6.09 2.42
N ASP A 31 -10.27 -6.50 1.31
CA ASP A 31 -9.59 -7.30 0.28
C ASP A 31 -8.96 -6.46 -0.84
N SER A 32 -9.09 -5.14 -0.79
CA SER A 32 -8.55 -4.28 -1.85
C SER A 32 -7.04 -4.28 -1.82
N ILE A 33 -6.42 -4.46 -3.00
CA ILE A 33 -4.97 -4.32 -3.13
C ILE A 33 -4.65 -2.85 -3.16
N VAL A 34 -3.77 -2.40 -2.27
CA VAL A 34 -3.44 -0.96 -2.14
C VAL A 34 -2.03 -0.63 -2.61
N CYS A 35 -1.14 -1.62 -2.59
CA CYS A 35 0.25 -1.41 -3.02
C CYS A 35 0.94 -2.75 -3.24
N ILE A 36 2.20 -2.66 -3.68
CA ILE A 36 3.08 -3.83 -3.80
C ILE A 36 4.31 -3.58 -2.96
N ILE A 37 4.78 -4.62 -2.26
CA ILE A 37 6.06 -4.61 -1.58
C ILE A 37 6.94 -5.65 -2.27
N GLU A 38 8.05 -5.22 -2.85
CA GLU A 38 9.03 -6.13 -3.43
C GLU A 38 9.99 -6.57 -2.32
N ALA A 39 10.03 -7.87 -2.07
CA ALA A 39 10.91 -8.46 -1.08
C ALA A 39 11.54 -9.70 -1.68
N MET A 40 12.88 -9.81 -1.59
CA MET A 40 13.62 -10.97 -2.12
C MET A 40 13.27 -11.30 -3.58
N LYS A 41 13.16 -10.26 -4.42
CA LYS A 41 12.82 -10.37 -5.85
C LYS A 41 11.40 -10.88 -6.11
N VAL A 42 10.55 -10.89 -5.09
CA VAL A 42 9.14 -11.29 -5.22
C VAL A 42 8.26 -10.07 -5.01
N MET A 43 7.33 -9.87 -5.94
CA MET A 43 6.35 -8.79 -5.84
C MET A 43 5.16 -9.28 -5.05
N ASN A 44 4.94 -8.72 -3.86
CA ASN A 44 3.85 -9.11 -2.98
C ASN A 44 2.76 -8.06 -3.02
N GLU A 45 1.55 -8.47 -3.39
CA GLU A 45 0.38 -7.58 -3.38
C GLU A 45 -0.12 -7.45 -1.96
N ILE A 46 -0.29 -6.21 -1.52
CA ILE A 46 -0.66 -5.91 -0.14
C ILE A 46 -2.11 -5.45 -0.10
N GLN A 47 -2.92 -6.16 0.70
CA GLN A 47 -4.32 -5.83 0.90
C GLN A 47 -4.46 -4.80 2.00
N SER A 48 -5.51 -3.98 1.89
CA SER A 48 -5.81 -2.95 2.88
C SER A 48 -6.08 -3.53 4.27
N GLU A 49 -6.81 -4.62 4.33
CA GLU A 49 -7.31 -5.28 5.55
C GLU A 49 -8.25 -4.40 6.39
N ILE A 50 -8.49 -3.18 5.93
CA ILE A 50 -9.38 -2.22 6.59
C ILE A 50 -10.28 -1.61 5.51
N SER A 51 -11.58 -1.55 5.79
CA SER A 51 -12.52 -0.87 4.89
C SER A 51 -12.60 0.61 5.25
N GLY A 52 -12.55 1.46 4.26
CA GLY A 52 -12.65 2.90 4.49
C GLY A 52 -12.11 3.69 3.31
N THR A 53 -11.70 4.93 3.57
CA THR A 53 -11.17 5.82 2.54
C THR A 53 -9.74 6.19 2.89
N ILE A 54 -8.84 6.11 1.90
CA ILE A 54 -7.46 6.50 2.08
C ILE A 54 -7.39 8.01 2.22
N THR A 55 -6.86 8.48 3.35
CA THR A 55 -6.73 9.92 3.63
C THR A 55 -5.32 10.43 3.41
N GLU A 56 -4.31 9.54 3.52
CA GLU A 56 -2.92 9.94 3.35
C GLU A 56 -2.08 8.74 2.94
N ILE A 57 -1.12 8.98 2.07
CA ILE A 57 -0.10 8.00 1.68
C ILE A 57 1.19 8.43 2.37
N LEU A 58 1.72 7.56 3.22
CA LEU A 58 2.81 7.89 4.13
C LEU A 58 4.20 7.54 3.59
N VAL A 59 4.27 6.87 2.43
CA VAL A 59 5.53 6.39 1.84
C VAL A 59 5.54 6.76 0.37
N GLU A 60 6.71 7.16 -0.12
CA GLU A 60 6.88 7.47 -1.54
C GLU A 60 7.10 6.20 -2.35
N ASN A 61 6.67 6.23 -3.62
CA ASN A 61 6.89 5.13 -4.56
C ASN A 61 8.40 4.88 -4.70
N GLY A 62 8.80 3.62 -4.53
CA GLY A 62 10.21 3.23 -4.60
C GLY A 62 10.98 3.34 -3.30
N ALA A 63 10.33 3.77 -2.21
CA ALA A 63 10.99 3.88 -0.91
C ALA A 63 11.11 2.53 -0.21
N ALA A 64 12.16 2.37 0.56
CA ALA A 64 12.33 1.18 1.39
C ALA A 64 11.40 1.26 2.60
N VAL A 65 10.78 0.13 2.96
CA VAL A 65 9.90 0.05 4.12
C VAL A 65 10.31 -1.09 5.03
N GLU A 66 9.97 -0.96 6.30
CA GLU A 66 10.26 -1.96 7.31
C GLU A 66 8.97 -2.62 7.79
N TYR A 67 9.10 -3.78 8.41
CA TYR A 67 7.97 -4.48 9.00
C TYR A 67 7.23 -3.56 9.99
N GLY A 68 5.93 -3.47 9.83
CA GLY A 68 5.09 -2.66 10.72
C GLY A 68 5.09 -1.17 10.42
N GLN A 69 5.84 -0.73 9.41
CA GLN A 69 5.86 0.68 9.03
C GLN A 69 4.51 1.09 8.44
N PRO A 70 3.91 2.20 8.92
CA PRO A 70 2.64 2.68 8.34
C PRO A 70 2.82 3.09 6.88
N LEU A 71 1.93 2.62 6.02
CA LEU A 71 1.93 2.90 4.58
C LEU A 71 0.85 3.89 4.18
N PHE A 72 -0.35 3.70 4.73
CA PHE A 72 -1.51 4.53 4.41
C PHE A 72 -2.30 4.84 5.67
N LYS A 73 -2.88 6.03 5.71
CA LYS A 73 -3.94 6.34 6.67
C LYS A 73 -5.27 6.04 6.00
N VAL A 74 -6.11 5.27 6.68
CA VAL A 74 -7.45 4.93 6.23
C VAL A 74 -8.45 5.42 7.26
N LYS A 75 -9.41 6.20 6.79
CA LYS A 75 -10.53 6.61 7.64
C LYS A 75 -11.62 5.56 7.51
N THR A 76 -11.90 4.85 8.57
CA THR A 76 -12.96 3.84 8.57
C THR A 76 -14.32 4.49 8.43
N ALA A 77 -15.21 3.81 7.75
CA ALA A 77 -16.56 4.32 7.51
C ALA A 77 -17.40 4.20 8.79
#